data_1fbd974644435f40d12bb4eb2eac1a78
#
_entry.id   1fbd974644435f40d12bb4eb2eac1a78
#
_cell.length_a   1.000
_cell.length_b   1.000
_cell.length_c   1.000
_cell.angle_alpha   90.00
_cell.angle_beta   90.00
_cell.angle_gamma   90.00
#
_symmetry.space_group_name_H-M   'P 1'
#
loop_
_entity.id
_entity.type
_entity.pdbx_description
1 polymer ?
#
loop_
_entity_poly.entity_id
_entity_poly.type
_entity_poly.pdbx_seq_one_letter_code
_entity_poly.pdbx_strand_id
1 'polypeptide(L)'
;MPFFRHISLCLFGALACLAPLAFAEAVSPQEQVQVQASRATSSLMLLRGEGFQKKHQDTLDTDLQALASAVQSLPQGSDALRSAHQQLVMQVRRGVTFGPNEADMPWRYPEELSKALLSVLHEARQLAPEGDSELAAKLEYLCVQYLSRAYLGNFEIAREQTDTYLGQDERKLVPAIDGELATLAASDLSKLKVRWDYLKAALNDLNSQSSALQSVSGRAFAPMTVYRHTRSLTQQWMAMQ
;
A
#
# COMPACT_ATOMS: atom_id res chain seq x y z
N MET A 1 -73.11 44.65 -3.55
CA MET A 1 -72.21 44.51 -2.42
C MET A 1 -71.55 43.17 -2.56
N PRO A 2 -70.31 43.05 -2.97
CA PRO A 2 -69.55 41.76 -2.94
C PRO A 2 -68.49 41.77 -1.85
N PHE A 3 -68.44 40.68 -1.09
CA PHE A 3 -67.47 40.37 -0.10
C PHE A 3 -66.15 39.85 -0.75
N PHE A 4 -65.07 40.58 -0.61
CA PHE A 4 -63.73 40.08 -0.94
C PHE A 4 -63.21 39.28 0.23
N ARG A 5 -62.98 37.94 0.03
CA ARG A 5 -62.24 37.05 0.93
C ARG A 5 -60.78 37.05 0.52
N HIS A 6 -59.90 37.58 1.38
CA HIS A 6 -58.47 37.46 1.23
C HIS A 6 -58.07 36.04 1.63
N ILE A 7 -57.53 35.28 0.67
CA ILE A 7 -56.83 34.02 0.92
C ILE A 7 -55.35 34.35 1.02
N SER A 8 -54.82 34.34 2.25
CA SER A 8 -53.35 34.37 2.49
C SER A 8 -52.78 33.01 2.19
N LEU A 9 -52.00 32.93 1.12
CA LEU A 9 -51.24 31.74 0.74
C LEU A 9 -49.90 31.76 1.50
N CYS A 10 -49.81 31.01 2.58
CA CYS A 10 -48.54 30.77 3.28
C CYS A 10 -47.67 29.84 2.45
N LEU A 11 -46.69 30.41 1.75
CA LEU A 11 -45.66 29.67 1.03
C LEU A 11 -44.62 29.17 2.08
N PHE A 12 -44.75 27.95 2.55
CA PHE A 12 -43.73 27.29 3.32
C PHE A 12 -42.60 26.85 2.38
N GLY A 13 -41.53 27.64 2.34
CA GLY A 13 -40.30 27.28 1.67
C GLY A 13 -39.60 26.14 2.43
N ALA A 14 -39.74 24.92 1.94
CA ALA A 14 -38.92 23.80 2.39
C ALA A 14 -37.48 23.99 1.85
N LEU A 15 -36.62 24.59 2.67
CA LEU A 15 -35.21 24.67 2.41
C LEU A 15 -34.66 23.23 2.66
N ALA A 16 -34.62 22.42 1.60
CA ALA A 16 -33.95 21.13 1.65
C ALA A 16 -32.44 21.40 1.86
N CYS A 17 -31.97 21.21 3.06
CA CYS A 17 -30.54 21.11 3.34
C CYS A 17 -29.99 19.91 2.57
N LEU A 18 -29.45 20.15 1.38
CA LEU A 18 -28.55 19.23 0.69
C LEU A 18 -27.28 19.18 1.53
N ALA A 19 -27.24 18.33 2.55
CA ALA A 19 -25.98 17.91 3.14
C ALA A 19 -25.19 17.24 2.00
N PRO A 20 -23.95 17.67 1.73
CA PRO A 20 -23.10 16.92 0.81
C PRO A 20 -23.01 15.51 1.39
N LEU A 21 -23.52 14.52 0.64
CA LEU A 21 -23.17 13.13 0.86
C LEU A 21 -21.66 13.09 0.66
N ALA A 22 -20.91 13.00 1.76
CA ALA A 22 -19.52 12.65 1.69
C ALA A 22 -19.50 11.23 1.12
N PHE A 23 -19.34 11.14 -0.20
CA PHE A 23 -19.01 9.88 -0.83
C PHE A 23 -17.67 9.49 -0.23
N ALA A 24 -17.60 8.35 0.44
CA ALA A 24 -16.34 7.72 0.75
C ALA A 24 -15.59 7.61 -0.59
N GLU A 25 -14.42 8.23 -0.66
CA GLU A 25 -13.65 8.31 -1.89
C GLU A 25 -13.07 6.92 -2.14
N ALA A 26 -13.58 6.23 -3.15
CA ALA A 26 -13.10 4.89 -3.51
C ALA A 26 -11.59 4.94 -3.74
N VAL A 27 -10.87 3.92 -3.27
CA VAL A 27 -9.43 3.80 -3.53
C VAL A 27 -9.15 4.05 -5.00
N SER A 28 -8.30 5.02 -5.29
CA SER A 28 -8.04 5.41 -6.66
C SER A 28 -7.42 4.26 -7.46
N PRO A 29 -7.70 4.15 -8.76
CA PRO A 29 -7.06 3.15 -9.61
C PRO A 29 -5.53 3.22 -9.55
N GLN A 30 -4.98 4.40 -9.33
CA GLN A 30 -3.55 4.64 -9.20
C GLN A 30 -2.99 4.11 -7.87
N GLU A 31 -3.69 4.32 -6.76
CA GLU A 31 -3.32 3.69 -5.47
C GLU A 31 -3.44 2.17 -5.56
N GLN A 32 -4.45 1.66 -6.27
CA GLN A 32 -4.60 0.23 -6.49
C GLN A 32 -3.37 -0.37 -7.20
N VAL A 33 -2.80 0.30 -8.21
CA VAL A 33 -1.55 -0.15 -8.86
C VAL A 33 -0.40 -0.19 -7.85
N GLN A 34 -0.24 0.85 -7.03
CA GLN A 34 0.82 0.93 -6.02
C GLN A 34 0.70 -0.21 -4.99
N VAL A 35 -0.51 -0.48 -4.52
CA VAL A 35 -0.83 -1.58 -3.60
C VAL A 35 -0.45 -2.93 -4.22
N GLN A 36 -0.87 -3.21 -5.47
CA GLN A 36 -0.60 -4.50 -6.10
C GLN A 36 0.88 -4.68 -6.46
N ALA A 37 1.60 -3.63 -6.83
CA ALA A 37 3.04 -3.68 -7.06
C ALA A 37 3.81 -4.05 -5.78
N SER A 38 3.46 -3.42 -4.66
CA SER A 38 4.04 -3.72 -3.35
C SER A 38 3.68 -5.14 -2.89
N ARG A 39 2.44 -5.60 -3.11
CA ARG A 39 2.00 -6.96 -2.81
C ARG A 39 2.76 -8.02 -3.60
N ALA A 40 2.91 -7.85 -4.91
CA ALA A 40 3.67 -8.79 -5.74
C ALA A 40 5.14 -8.88 -5.28
N THR A 41 5.74 -7.76 -4.91
CA THR A 41 7.11 -7.71 -4.37
C THR A 41 7.21 -8.41 -3.01
N SER A 42 6.28 -8.14 -2.08
CA SER A 42 6.20 -8.79 -0.78
C SER A 42 5.98 -10.30 -0.91
N SER A 43 5.13 -10.74 -1.84
CA SER A 43 4.85 -12.16 -2.07
C SER A 43 6.06 -12.91 -2.63
N LEU A 44 6.88 -12.26 -3.47
CA LEU A 44 8.17 -12.84 -3.88
C LEU A 44 9.12 -13.02 -2.69
N MET A 45 9.25 -12.01 -1.84
CA MET A 45 10.12 -12.08 -0.66
C MET A 45 9.66 -13.20 0.28
N LEU A 46 8.36 -13.31 0.50
CA LEU A 46 7.78 -14.37 1.31
C LEU A 46 8.00 -15.76 0.69
N LEU A 47 7.78 -15.92 -0.62
CA LEU A 47 8.03 -17.17 -1.33
C LEU A 47 9.47 -17.63 -1.12
N ARG A 48 10.44 -16.74 -1.26
CA ARG A 48 11.85 -17.07 -1.09
C ARG A 48 12.20 -17.32 0.37
N GLY A 49 11.75 -16.46 1.28
CA GLY A 49 12.07 -16.53 2.71
C GLY A 49 11.46 -17.74 3.41
N GLU A 50 10.30 -18.22 2.93
CA GLU A 50 9.58 -19.38 3.50
C GLU A 50 9.82 -20.69 2.71
N GLY A 51 10.82 -20.73 1.85
CA GLY A 51 11.31 -21.98 1.24
C GLY A 51 10.51 -22.46 0.03
N PHE A 52 10.02 -21.57 -0.82
CA PHE A 52 9.36 -21.89 -2.10
C PHE A 52 8.11 -22.80 -2.00
N GLN A 53 7.36 -22.62 -0.90
CA GLN A 53 6.13 -23.40 -0.70
C GLN A 53 5.09 -23.05 -1.77
N LYS A 54 4.38 -24.09 -2.27
CA LYS A 54 3.35 -23.92 -3.31
C LYS A 54 2.32 -22.85 -2.98
N LYS A 55 1.89 -22.75 -1.73
CA LYS A 55 0.94 -21.73 -1.29
C LYS A 55 1.45 -20.29 -1.56
N HIS A 56 2.73 -20.04 -1.34
CA HIS A 56 3.32 -18.73 -1.59
C HIS A 56 3.53 -18.48 -3.08
N GLN A 57 3.81 -19.53 -3.86
CA GLN A 57 3.84 -19.45 -5.32
C GLN A 57 2.46 -19.06 -5.86
N ASP A 58 1.39 -19.75 -5.44
CA ASP A 58 0.01 -19.45 -5.88
C ASP A 58 -0.40 -18.01 -5.48
N THR A 59 0.04 -17.54 -4.31
CA THR A 59 -0.20 -16.15 -3.88
C THR A 59 0.54 -15.15 -4.78
N LEU A 60 1.81 -15.40 -5.09
CA LEU A 60 2.60 -14.55 -5.99
C LEU A 60 1.95 -14.46 -7.38
N ASP A 61 1.54 -15.60 -7.94
CA ASP A 61 0.89 -15.63 -9.26
C ASP A 61 -0.43 -14.84 -9.25
N THR A 62 -1.21 -14.93 -8.17
CA THR A 62 -2.43 -14.13 -7.97
C THR A 62 -2.11 -12.64 -7.89
N ASP A 63 -1.09 -12.24 -7.15
CA ASP A 63 -0.71 -10.83 -7.02
C ASP A 63 -0.16 -10.24 -8.33
N LEU A 64 0.59 -11.03 -9.11
CA LEU A 64 1.04 -10.60 -10.44
C LEU A 64 -0.14 -10.40 -11.40
N GLN A 65 -1.15 -11.26 -11.34
CA GLN A 65 -2.38 -11.09 -12.12
C GLN A 65 -3.16 -9.85 -11.68
N ALA A 66 -3.28 -9.63 -10.37
CA ALA A 66 -3.95 -8.45 -9.82
C ALA A 66 -3.24 -7.15 -10.22
N LEU A 67 -1.90 -7.13 -10.20
CA LEU A 67 -1.11 -5.99 -10.67
C LEU A 67 -1.35 -5.73 -12.17
N ALA A 68 -1.31 -6.78 -13.00
CA ALA A 68 -1.58 -6.64 -14.43
C ALA A 68 -2.97 -6.08 -14.70
N SER A 69 -4.00 -6.59 -13.97
CA SER A 69 -5.37 -6.09 -14.07
C SER A 69 -5.49 -4.63 -13.62
N ALA A 70 -4.83 -4.24 -12.52
CA ALA A 70 -4.83 -2.86 -12.03
C ALA A 70 -4.23 -1.89 -13.06
N VAL A 71 -3.08 -2.25 -13.66
CA VAL A 71 -2.45 -1.43 -14.71
C VAL A 71 -3.33 -1.32 -15.96
N GLN A 72 -3.99 -2.41 -16.36
CA GLN A 72 -4.88 -2.42 -17.53
C GLN A 72 -6.17 -1.64 -17.32
N SER A 73 -6.67 -1.56 -16.09
CA SER A 73 -7.92 -0.87 -15.76
C SER A 73 -7.76 0.65 -15.64
N LEU A 74 -6.53 1.18 -15.67
CA LEU A 74 -6.30 2.62 -15.59
C LEU A 74 -6.88 3.34 -16.81
N PRO A 75 -7.74 4.35 -16.61
CA PRO A 75 -8.35 5.09 -17.72
C PRO A 75 -7.35 5.82 -18.61
N GLN A 76 -6.20 6.21 -18.03
CA GLN A 76 -5.12 6.95 -18.69
C GLN A 76 -3.78 6.30 -18.35
N GLY A 77 -3.57 5.05 -18.78
CA GLY A 77 -2.29 4.38 -18.59
C GLY A 77 -1.21 4.98 -19.49
N SER A 78 -0.06 5.35 -18.91
CA SER A 78 1.11 5.83 -19.67
C SER A 78 1.97 4.68 -20.20
N ASP A 79 2.71 4.93 -21.28
CA ASP A 79 3.72 3.96 -21.78
C ASP A 79 4.83 3.76 -20.74
N ALA A 80 5.17 4.80 -19.97
CA ALA A 80 6.15 4.74 -18.91
C ALA A 80 5.69 3.75 -17.81
N LEU A 81 4.44 3.84 -17.35
CA LEU A 81 3.90 2.90 -16.38
C LEU A 81 3.84 1.47 -16.91
N ARG A 82 3.45 1.28 -18.18
CA ARG A 82 3.46 -0.06 -18.80
C ARG A 82 4.87 -0.65 -18.84
N SER A 83 5.86 0.16 -19.21
CA SER A 83 7.27 -0.25 -19.20
C SER A 83 7.77 -0.58 -17.79
N ALA A 84 7.48 0.27 -16.80
CA ALA A 84 7.84 0.05 -15.42
C ALA A 84 7.20 -1.25 -14.87
N HIS A 85 5.92 -1.49 -15.14
CA HIS A 85 5.23 -2.73 -14.80
C HIS A 85 5.92 -3.96 -15.39
N GLN A 86 6.25 -3.94 -16.70
CA GLN A 86 6.97 -5.04 -17.36
C GLN A 86 8.32 -5.32 -16.70
N GLN A 87 9.06 -4.27 -16.33
CA GLN A 87 10.34 -4.41 -15.64
C GLN A 87 10.17 -5.02 -14.25
N LEU A 88 9.16 -4.60 -13.48
CA LEU A 88 8.88 -5.19 -12.18
C LEU A 88 8.51 -6.68 -12.30
N VAL A 89 7.61 -7.04 -13.22
CA VAL A 89 7.22 -8.44 -13.48
C VAL A 89 8.44 -9.28 -13.87
N MET A 90 9.32 -8.73 -14.71
CA MET A 90 10.56 -9.40 -15.10
C MET A 90 11.47 -9.66 -13.90
N GLN A 91 11.67 -8.66 -13.02
CA GLN A 91 12.50 -8.83 -11.83
C GLN A 91 11.87 -9.80 -10.84
N VAL A 92 10.56 -9.75 -10.63
CA VAL A 92 9.84 -10.71 -9.77
C VAL A 92 10.01 -12.13 -10.28
N ARG A 93 9.79 -12.37 -11.56
CA ARG A 93 9.96 -13.71 -12.18
C ARG A 93 11.39 -14.18 -12.12
N ARG A 94 12.35 -13.30 -12.37
CA ARG A 94 13.79 -13.60 -12.22
C ARG A 94 14.12 -14.03 -10.79
N GLY A 95 13.54 -13.36 -9.78
CA GLY A 95 13.70 -13.73 -8.38
C GLY A 95 13.22 -15.14 -8.03
N VAL A 96 12.22 -15.65 -8.74
CA VAL A 96 11.74 -17.04 -8.58
C VAL A 96 12.73 -18.06 -9.17
N THR A 97 13.53 -17.67 -10.17
CA THR A 97 14.48 -18.61 -10.82
C THR A 97 15.77 -18.83 -10.05
N PHE A 98 16.10 -17.95 -9.08
CA PHE A 98 17.27 -18.16 -8.24
C PHE A 98 17.03 -19.31 -7.24
N GLY A 99 18.07 -20.05 -6.91
CA GLY A 99 18.02 -21.10 -5.89
C GLY A 99 17.62 -20.58 -4.50
N PRO A 100 17.35 -21.50 -3.56
CA PRO A 100 16.81 -21.15 -2.26
C PRO A 100 17.83 -20.49 -1.32
N ASN A 101 19.14 -20.67 -1.60
CA ASN A 101 20.16 -20.13 -0.72
C ASN A 101 20.47 -18.66 -1.05
N GLU A 102 20.95 -17.92 -0.08
CA GLU A 102 21.40 -16.54 -0.27
C GLU A 102 22.49 -16.42 -1.35
N ALA A 103 23.42 -17.34 -1.38
CA ALA A 103 24.50 -17.41 -2.37
C ALA A 103 24.02 -17.62 -3.82
N ASP A 104 22.81 -18.14 -4.02
CA ASP A 104 22.22 -18.33 -5.36
C ASP A 104 21.68 -17.04 -5.95
N MET A 105 21.55 -15.99 -5.13
CA MET A 105 21.02 -14.70 -5.54
C MET A 105 22.14 -13.71 -5.86
N PRO A 106 22.15 -13.11 -7.07
CA PRO A 106 23.12 -12.07 -7.39
C PRO A 106 23.04 -10.91 -6.39
N TRP A 107 24.19 -10.43 -5.91
CA TRP A 107 24.26 -9.39 -4.89
C TRP A 107 23.55 -8.08 -5.26
N ARG A 108 23.43 -7.76 -6.55
CA ARG A 108 22.71 -6.59 -7.07
C ARG A 108 21.20 -6.78 -7.18
N TYR A 109 20.72 -8.01 -7.07
CA TYR A 109 19.32 -8.29 -7.32
C TYR A 109 18.36 -7.54 -6.38
N PRO A 110 18.60 -7.41 -5.07
CA PRO A 110 17.75 -6.61 -4.21
C PRO A 110 17.62 -5.14 -4.67
N GLU A 111 18.72 -4.52 -5.10
CA GLU A 111 18.72 -3.17 -5.65
C GLU A 111 17.93 -3.07 -6.97
N GLU A 112 18.12 -4.03 -7.87
CA GLU A 112 17.41 -4.09 -9.15
C GLU A 112 15.90 -4.26 -8.95
N LEU A 113 15.48 -5.12 -8.02
CA LEU A 113 14.07 -5.31 -7.65
C LEU A 113 13.50 -4.04 -7.02
N SER A 114 14.23 -3.40 -6.10
CA SER A 114 13.83 -2.14 -5.48
C SER A 114 13.61 -1.03 -6.51
N LYS A 115 14.56 -0.85 -7.43
CA LYS A 115 14.44 0.14 -8.52
C LYS A 115 13.21 -0.11 -9.40
N ALA A 116 12.94 -1.37 -9.74
CA ALA A 116 11.78 -1.74 -10.54
C ALA A 116 10.46 -1.45 -9.81
N LEU A 117 10.37 -1.77 -8.51
CA LEU A 117 9.22 -1.42 -7.69
C LEU A 117 9.00 0.08 -7.65
N LEU A 118 10.04 0.85 -7.29
CA LEU A 118 9.96 2.30 -7.18
C LEU A 118 9.55 2.97 -8.49
N SER A 119 10.01 2.45 -9.63
CA SER A 119 9.58 2.94 -10.93
C SER A 119 8.07 2.81 -11.14
N VAL A 120 7.47 1.66 -10.79
CA VAL A 120 6.01 1.46 -10.88
C VAL A 120 5.27 2.43 -9.94
N LEU A 121 5.74 2.52 -8.69
CA LEU A 121 5.10 3.38 -7.69
C LEU A 121 5.16 4.86 -8.11
N HIS A 122 6.31 5.31 -8.60
CA HIS A 122 6.49 6.68 -9.10
C HIS A 122 5.56 6.97 -10.28
N GLU A 123 5.57 6.12 -11.30
CA GLU A 123 4.74 6.32 -12.49
C GLU A 123 3.24 6.28 -12.18
N ALA A 124 2.80 5.39 -11.27
CA ALA A 124 1.41 5.36 -10.84
C ALA A 124 1.01 6.66 -10.11
N ARG A 125 1.88 7.18 -9.24
CA ARG A 125 1.65 8.45 -8.53
C ARG A 125 1.56 9.65 -9.46
N GLN A 126 2.36 9.69 -10.53
CA GLN A 126 2.28 10.79 -11.52
C GLN A 126 0.92 10.87 -12.22
N LEU A 127 0.13 9.81 -12.20
CA LEU A 127 -1.20 9.74 -12.78
C LEU A 127 -2.31 9.99 -11.74
N ALA A 128 -1.97 10.04 -10.46
CA ALA A 128 -2.94 10.24 -9.39
C ALA A 128 -3.37 11.72 -9.32
N PRO A 129 -4.65 12.02 -9.06
CA PRO A 129 -5.09 13.36 -8.70
C PRO A 129 -4.40 13.88 -7.45
N GLU A 130 -4.24 15.20 -7.36
CA GLU A 130 -3.74 15.81 -6.12
C GLU A 130 -4.72 15.59 -4.98
N GLY A 131 -4.19 15.16 -3.83
CA GLY A 131 -4.97 14.96 -2.61
C GLY A 131 -5.55 13.57 -2.43
N ASP A 132 -5.38 12.65 -3.38
CA ASP A 132 -5.78 11.25 -3.21
C ASP A 132 -5.10 10.63 -1.98
N SER A 133 -5.85 9.81 -1.25
CA SER A 133 -5.27 8.99 -0.18
C SER A 133 -4.24 8.02 -0.74
N GLU A 134 -3.15 7.83 0.00
CA GLU A 134 -2.12 6.81 -0.28
C GLU A 134 -1.93 5.89 0.94
N LEU A 135 -2.94 5.77 1.80
CA LEU A 135 -2.83 5.03 3.06
C LEU A 135 -2.53 3.55 2.82
N ALA A 136 -3.28 2.91 1.92
CA ALA A 136 -3.06 1.50 1.60
C ALA A 136 -1.70 1.28 0.93
N ALA A 137 -1.30 2.19 0.04
CA ALA A 137 0.01 2.15 -0.62
C ALA A 137 1.17 2.27 0.38
N LYS A 138 1.10 3.20 1.34
CA LYS A 138 2.09 3.37 2.41
C LYS A 138 2.22 2.13 3.29
N LEU A 139 1.08 1.52 3.66
CA LEU A 139 1.06 0.30 4.46
C LEU A 139 1.72 -0.88 3.75
N GLU A 140 1.39 -1.12 2.47
CA GLU A 140 1.98 -2.20 1.69
C GLU A 140 3.48 -1.94 1.39
N TYR A 141 3.87 -0.68 1.21
CA TYR A 141 5.27 -0.30 1.05
C TYR A 141 6.11 -0.57 2.32
N LEU A 142 5.58 -0.25 3.51
CA LEU A 142 6.21 -0.62 4.78
C LEU A 142 6.33 -2.15 4.95
N CYS A 143 5.34 -2.91 4.46
CA CYS A 143 5.44 -4.37 4.44
C CYS A 143 6.61 -4.84 3.57
N VAL A 144 6.81 -4.26 2.39
CA VAL A 144 7.98 -4.55 1.53
C VAL A 144 9.28 -4.28 2.29
N GLN A 145 9.40 -3.14 2.96
CA GLN A 145 10.58 -2.79 3.75
C GLN A 145 10.84 -3.81 4.86
N TYR A 146 9.80 -4.18 5.59
CA TYR A 146 9.91 -5.15 6.68
C TYR A 146 10.36 -6.54 6.18
N LEU A 147 9.74 -7.04 5.10
CA LEU A 147 10.08 -8.34 4.53
C LEU A 147 11.48 -8.34 3.93
N SER A 148 11.88 -7.27 3.25
CA SER A 148 13.23 -7.15 2.71
C SER A 148 14.27 -7.15 3.82
N ARG A 149 14.02 -6.46 4.93
CA ARG A 149 14.90 -6.48 6.09
C ARG A 149 15.01 -7.88 6.68
N ALA A 150 13.88 -8.59 6.81
CA ALA A 150 13.81 -9.90 7.41
C ALA A 150 14.44 -11.01 6.56
N TYR A 151 14.32 -10.95 5.23
CA TYR A 151 14.71 -12.03 4.33
C TYR A 151 15.92 -11.72 3.44
N LEU A 152 16.16 -10.46 3.13
CA LEU A 152 17.26 -10.05 2.25
C LEU A 152 18.35 -9.28 2.99
N GLY A 153 18.16 -9.00 4.27
CA GLY A 153 19.08 -8.25 5.11
C GLY A 153 19.17 -6.78 4.79
N ASN A 154 19.22 -6.42 3.53
CA ASN A 154 19.23 -5.04 3.07
C ASN A 154 18.45 -4.92 1.76
N PHE A 155 17.58 -3.91 1.69
CA PHE A 155 16.84 -3.55 0.50
C PHE A 155 17.03 -2.04 0.32
N GLU A 156 17.92 -1.66 -0.56
CA GLU A 156 18.11 -0.25 -0.88
C GLU A 156 16.85 0.29 -1.59
N ILE A 157 15.93 0.73 -0.78
CA ILE A 157 14.83 1.56 -1.23
C ILE A 157 15.42 2.94 -1.44
N ALA A 158 15.26 3.46 -2.64
CA ALA A 158 15.83 4.69 -3.15
C ALA A 158 15.96 5.83 -2.11
N ARG A 159 16.80 6.79 -2.46
CA ARG A 159 17.05 7.96 -1.63
C ARG A 159 15.76 8.64 -1.22
N GLU A 160 15.76 9.09 0.02
CA GLU A 160 14.68 9.86 0.61
C GLU A 160 14.20 10.98 -0.32
N GLN A 161 12.89 11.00 -0.57
CA GLN A 161 12.21 12.07 -1.31
C GLN A 161 11.38 12.87 -0.32
N THR A 162 11.49 14.19 -0.36
CA THR A 162 10.85 15.05 0.65
C THR A 162 9.34 15.09 0.56
N ASP A 163 8.79 14.94 -0.65
CA ASP A 163 7.39 15.24 -0.96
C ASP A 163 6.54 13.98 -1.18
N THR A 164 7.10 12.80 -0.97
CA THR A 164 6.40 11.54 -1.19
C THR A 164 6.72 10.54 -0.09
N TYR A 165 5.94 9.44 -0.02
CA TYR A 165 6.26 8.34 0.88
C TYR A 165 7.40 7.44 0.35
N LEU A 166 7.73 7.53 -0.94
CA LEU A 166 8.76 6.73 -1.58
C LEU A 166 10.15 7.06 -1.01
N GLY A 167 10.90 6.05 -0.65
CA GLY A 167 12.21 6.22 -0.02
C GLY A 167 12.16 6.64 1.46
N GLN A 168 10.97 6.79 2.05
CA GLN A 168 10.80 7.04 3.48
C GLN A 168 10.77 5.71 4.25
N ASP A 169 11.30 5.72 5.46
CA ASP A 169 11.27 4.57 6.36
C ASP A 169 10.14 4.65 7.41
N GLU A 170 10.06 3.63 8.27
CA GLU A 170 9.07 3.49 9.33
C GLU A 170 9.00 4.71 10.26
N ARG A 171 10.11 5.40 10.50
CA ARG A 171 10.18 6.56 11.40
C ARG A 171 9.37 7.74 10.91
N LYS A 172 9.20 7.87 9.58
CA LYS A 172 8.37 8.90 8.95
C LYS A 172 6.99 8.37 8.59
N LEU A 173 6.92 7.15 8.04
CA LEU A 173 5.66 6.61 7.54
C LEU A 173 4.72 6.17 8.66
N VAL A 174 5.22 5.62 9.78
CA VAL A 174 4.34 5.19 10.89
C VAL A 174 3.60 6.39 11.52
N PRO A 175 4.25 7.52 11.85
CA PRO A 175 3.54 8.71 12.33
C PRO A 175 2.59 9.31 11.28
N ALA A 176 2.94 9.28 10.00
CA ALA A 176 2.07 9.78 8.93
C ALA A 176 0.78 8.96 8.84
N ILE A 177 0.88 7.62 8.86
CA ILE A 177 -0.27 6.72 8.88
C ILE A 177 -1.11 6.91 10.14
N ASP A 178 -0.50 7.08 11.31
CA ASP A 178 -1.22 7.41 12.55
C ASP A 178 -2.06 8.68 12.40
N GLY A 179 -1.46 9.72 11.80
CA GLY A 179 -2.15 10.99 11.54
C GLY A 179 -3.34 10.82 10.59
N GLU A 180 -3.18 10.08 9.50
CA GLU A 180 -4.26 9.81 8.55
C GLU A 180 -5.38 8.98 9.20
N LEU A 181 -5.06 7.93 9.93
CA LEU A 181 -6.05 7.12 10.65
C LEU A 181 -6.81 7.93 11.71
N ALA A 182 -6.16 8.88 12.37
CA ALA A 182 -6.80 9.74 13.37
C ALA A 182 -7.87 10.67 12.78
N THR A 183 -7.88 10.93 11.49
CA THR A 183 -8.91 11.73 10.81
C THR A 183 -10.19 10.97 10.52
N LEU A 184 -10.18 9.63 10.64
CA LEU A 184 -11.32 8.77 10.34
C LEU A 184 -12.43 8.91 11.38
N ALA A 185 -13.67 8.65 10.96
CA ALA A 185 -14.79 8.50 11.88
C ALA A 185 -14.52 7.38 12.91
N ALA A 186 -14.94 7.56 14.14
CA ALA A 186 -14.65 6.62 15.24
C ALA A 186 -15.11 5.16 14.95
N SER A 187 -16.21 4.99 14.20
CA SER A 187 -16.71 3.68 13.78
C SER A 187 -15.74 2.96 12.86
N ASP A 188 -15.10 3.68 11.93
CA ASP A 188 -14.20 3.12 10.94
C ASP A 188 -12.81 2.93 11.52
N LEU A 189 -12.33 3.89 12.29
CA LEU A 189 -11.08 3.76 13.05
C LEU A 189 -11.12 2.53 13.96
N SER A 190 -12.24 2.25 14.66
CA SER A 190 -12.36 1.10 15.56
C SER A 190 -12.16 -0.24 14.86
N LYS A 191 -12.55 -0.36 13.58
CA LYS A 191 -12.37 -1.58 12.78
C LYS A 191 -10.90 -1.82 12.39
N LEU A 192 -10.16 -0.74 12.14
CA LEU A 192 -8.78 -0.79 11.66
C LEU A 192 -7.76 -0.81 12.81
N LYS A 193 -8.08 -0.13 13.93
CA LYS A 193 -7.16 0.19 15.03
C LYS A 193 -6.43 -1.02 15.60
N VAL A 194 -7.15 -2.12 15.88
CA VAL A 194 -6.53 -3.30 16.49
C VAL A 194 -5.43 -3.88 15.60
N ARG A 195 -5.67 -3.95 14.28
CA ARG A 195 -4.66 -4.45 13.33
C ARG A 195 -3.52 -3.46 13.16
N TRP A 196 -3.85 -2.17 13.14
CA TRP A 196 -2.85 -1.12 13.06
C TRP A 196 -1.94 -1.13 14.29
N ASP A 197 -2.47 -1.20 15.50
CA ASP A 197 -1.67 -1.24 16.72
C ASP A 197 -0.67 -2.41 16.72
N TYR A 198 -1.07 -3.57 16.20
CA TYR A 198 -0.18 -4.72 15.99
C TYR A 198 0.92 -4.42 14.98
N LEU A 199 0.57 -3.90 13.82
CA LEU A 199 1.55 -3.53 12.78
C LEU A 199 2.51 -2.45 13.27
N LYS A 200 1.99 -1.41 13.89
CA LYS A 200 2.76 -0.31 14.44
C LYS A 200 3.83 -0.79 15.42
N ALA A 201 3.48 -1.73 16.30
CA ALA A 201 4.45 -2.31 17.23
C ALA A 201 5.60 -3.03 16.51
N ALA A 202 5.30 -3.82 15.47
CA ALA A 202 6.30 -4.52 14.68
C ALA A 202 7.14 -3.56 13.83
N LEU A 203 6.52 -2.55 13.22
CA LEU A 203 7.19 -1.57 12.37
C LEU A 203 8.12 -0.66 13.18
N ASN A 204 7.72 -0.24 14.38
CA ASN A 204 8.60 0.52 15.29
C ASN A 204 9.81 -0.29 15.75
N ASP A 205 9.76 -1.62 15.67
CA ASP A 205 10.86 -2.53 15.98
C ASP A 205 11.73 -2.89 14.76
N LEU A 206 11.45 -2.32 13.59
CA LEU A 206 12.09 -2.68 12.31
C LEU A 206 13.59 -2.42 12.27
N ASN A 207 14.09 -1.36 12.93
CA ASN A 207 15.52 -1.01 12.97
C ASN A 207 16.15 -0.78 11.58
N SER A 208 15.49 -0.01 10.72
CA SER A 208 15.93 0.27 9.34
C SER A 208 17.26 1.04 9.28
N GLN A 209 17.64 1.75 10.35
CA GLN A 209 18.84 2.59 10.43
C GLN A 209 20.11 1.84 10.87
N SER A 210 19.97 0.58 11.25
CA SER A 210 21.10 -0.22 11.68
C SER A 210 21.50 -1.25 10.61
N SER A 211 22.75 -1.55 10.48
CA SER A 211 23.25 -2.69 9.70
C SER A 211 23.04 -4.04 10.40
N ALA A 212 22.67 -4.04 11.68
CA ALA A 212 22.39 -5.27 12.43
C ALA A 212 21.13 -5.96 11.87
N LEU A 213 21.19 -7.29 11.73
CA LEU A 213 20.07 -8.12 11.27
C LEU A 213 19.03 -8.42 12.38
N GLN A 214 19.03 -7.61 13.44
CA GLN A 214 18.13 -7.75 14.57
C GLN A 214 17.20 -6.55 14.66
N SER A 215 16.01 -6.77 15.20
CA SER A 215 15.09 -5.69 15.52
C SER A 215 15.65 -4.78 16.64
N VAL A 216 15.04 -3.61 16.86
CA VAL A 216 15.42 -2.70 17.95
C VAL A 216 15.37 -3.39 19.31
N SER A 217 14.39 -4.24 19.54
CA SER A 217 14.25 -5.00 20.79
C SER A 217 15.15 -6.24 20.89
N GLY A 218 15.92 -6.54 19.85
CA GLY A 218 16.73 -7.77 19.76
C GLY A 218 15.92 -9.05 19.49
N ARG A 219 14.62 -8.93 19.21
CA ARG A 219 13.74 -10.06 18.87
C ARG A 219 13.88 -10.42 17.40
N ALA A 220 13.56 -11.67 17.08
CA ALA A 220 13.45 -12.10 15.69
C ALA A 220 12.33 -11.37 14.98
N PHE A 221 12.52 -11.04 13.69
CA PHE A 221 11.48 -10.49 12.85
C PHE A 221 10.30 -11.47 12.68
N ALA A 222 9.10 -10.92 12.47
CA ALA A 222 7.88 -11.70 12.32
C ALA A 222 7.24 -11.44 10.93
N PRO A 223 7.94 -11.76 9.81
CA PRO A 223 7.53 -11.34 8.47
C PRO A 223 6.16 -11.87 8.04
N MET A 224 5.85 -13.13 8.35
CA MET A 224 4.52 -13.72 8.10
C MET A 224 3.40 -12.97 8.83
N THR A 225 3.64 -12.53 10.04
CA THR A 225 2.66 -11.79 10.84
C THR A 225 2.43 -10.41 10.26
N VAL A 226 3.51 -9.67 9.97
CA VAL A 226 3.43 -8.35 9.34
C VAL A 226 2.72 -8.44 7.99
N TYR A 227 3.10 -9.36 7.13
CA TYR A 227 2.47 -9.59 5.83
C TYR A 227 0.95 -9.81 5.94
N ARG A 228 0.50 -10.71 6.83
CA ARG A 228 -0.93 -11.00 7.01
C ARG A 228 -1.71 -9.81 7.54
N HIS A 229 -1.16 -9.13 8.55
CA HIS A 229 -1.84 -7.96 9.16
C HIS A 229 -1.92 -6.80 8.18
N THR A 230 -0.86 -6.53 7.42
CA THR A 230 -0.88 -5.50 6.37
C THR A 230 -1.96 -5.79 5.34
N ARG A 231 -1.96 -6.97 4.75
CA ARG A 231 -2.97 -7.34 3.74
C ARG A 231 -4.40 -7.26 4.29
N SER A 232 -4.62 -7.73 5.51
CA SER A 232 -5.95 -7.66 6.13
C SER A 232 -6.37 -6.22 6.41
N LEU A 233 -5.45 -5.37 6.84
CA LEU A 233 -5.72 -3.96 7.13
C LEU A 233 -6.02 -3.20 5.83
N THR A 234 -5.18 -3.35 4.81
CA THR A 234 -5.38 -2.68 3.53
C THR A 234 -6.62 -3.16 2.77
N GLN A 235 -6.95 -4.46 2.83
CA GLN A 235 -8.20 -4.98 2.29
C GLN A 235 -9.42 -4.39 3.01
N GLN A 236 -9.36 -4.30 4.33
CA GLN A 236 -10.45 -3.72 5.11
C GLN A 236 -10.60 -2.23 4.84
N TRP A 237 -9.48 -1.49 4.74
CA TRP A 237 -9.49 -0.09 4.35
C TRP A 237 -10.12 0.11 2.97
N MET A 238 -9.64 -0.60 1.98
CA MET A 238 -10.14 -0.50 0.59
C MET A 238 -11.62 -0.90 0.44
N ALA A 239 -12.13 -1.78 1.32
CA ALA A 239 -13.55 -2.16 1.32
C ALA A 239 -14.46 -1.15 2.03
N MET A 240 -13.91 -0.17 2.73
CA MET A 240 -14.65 0.91 3.42
C MET A 240 -14.78 2.17 2.56
N GLN A 241 -13.97 2.27 1.51
CA GLN A 241 -13.97 3.35 0.52
C GLN A 241 -14.98 3.07 -0.58
#